data_3d9ef89bb0ee27242c33f83c24db4963
#
_entry.id   3d9ef89bb0ee27242c33f83c24db4963
#
_cell.length_a   1.000
_cell.length_b   1.000
_cell.length_c   1.000
_cell.angle_alpha   90.00
_cell.angle_beta   90.00
_cell.angle_gamma   90.00
#
_symmetry.space_group_name_H-M   'P 1'
#
loop_
_entity.id
_entity.type
_entity.pdbx_description
1 polymer ?
#
loop_
_entity_poly.entity_id
_entity_poly.type
_entity_poly.pdbx_seq_one_letter_code
_entity_poly.pdbx_strand_id
1 'polypeptide(L)' 'VANRLLYSSESLDIHADSEKKLVRIELSSSGYRPKYVAIAIEDRDELERIIQALQEARSSLA' A
#
# COMPACT_ATOMS: atom_id res chain seq x y z
N VAL A 1 0.12 16.06 -12.42
CA VAL A 1 0.95 15.09 -11.73
C VAL A 1 0.20 13.78 -11.53
N ALA A 2 0.70 12.71 -12.07
CA ALA A 2 0.02 11.43 -12.07
C ALA A 2 0.17 10.66 -10.75
N ASN A 3 1.22 10.93 -10.01
CA ASN A 3 1.50 10.22 -8.77
C ASN A 3 0.87 10.94 -7.59
N ARG A 4 0.11 10.21 -6.80
CA ARG A 4 -0.63 10.77 -5.68
C ARG A 4 -0.40 9.94 -4.43
N LEU A 5 0.01 10.60 -3.35
CA LEU A 5 0.14 9.94 -2.06
C LEU A 5 -1.22 9.88 -1.38
N LEU A 6 -1.69 8.66 -1.11
CA LEU A 6 -3.01 8.45 -0.52
C LEU A 6 -2.95 8.23 0.99
N TYR A 7 -1.86 7.67 1.48
CA TYR A 7 -1.71 7.36 2.89
C TYR A 7 -0.22 7.35 3.23
N SER A 8 0.11 7.84 4.41
CA SER A 8 1.49 7.84 4.87
C SER A 8 1.51 7.66 6.38
N SER A 9 2.37 6.77 6.83
CA SER A 9 2.64 6.57 8.25
C SER A 9 4.12 6.29 8.43
N GLU A 10 4.53 6.00 9.66
CA GLU A 10 5.93 5.71 9.95
C GLU A 10 6.45 4.48 9.21
N SER A 11 5.57 3.52 8.96
CA SER A 11 5.98 2.24 8.39
C SER A 11 5.33 1.94 7.04
N LEU A 12 4.38 2.74 6.59
CA LEU A 12 3.59 2.42 5.40
C LEU A 12 3.24 3.66 4.61
N ASP A 13 3.53 3.65 3.32
CA ASP A 13 3.09 4.67 2.38
C ASP A 13 2.35 4.01 1.24
N ILE A 14 1.27 4.64 0.80
CA ILE A 14 0.48 4.16 -0.33
C ILE A 14 0.38 5.27 -1.36
N HIS A 15 0.84 4.98 -2.56
CA HIS A 15 0.80 5.90 -3.69
C HIS A 15 -0.04 5.33 -4.82
N ALA A 16 -0.73 6.18 -5.53
CA ALA A 16 -1.43 5.80 -6.75
C ALA A 16 -0.86 6.58 -7.92
N ASP A 17 -0.55 5.88 -8.99
CA ASP A 17 -0.06 6.48 -10.23
C ASP A 17 -1.11 6.26 -11.31
N SER A 18 -1.84 7.32 -11.64
CA SER A 18 -2.91 7.22 -12.63
C SER A 18 -2.39 7.12 -14.05
N GLU A 19 -1.19 7.58 -14.30
CA GLU A 19 -0.58 7.50 -15.61
C GLU A 19 -0.15 6.08 -15.95
N LYS A 20 0.48 5.42 -15.01
CA LYS A 20 0.90 4.02 -15.17
C LYS A 20 -0.16 3.04 -14.74
N LYS A 21 -1.23 3.54 -14.14
CA LYS A 21 -2.36 2.73 -13.66
C LYS A 21 -1.92 1.65 -12.68
N LEU A 22 -1.15 2.06 -11.69
CA LEU A 22 -0.69 1.14 -10.66
C LEU A 22 -0.80 1.78 -9.28
N VAL A 23 -0.80 0.93 -8.27
CA VAL A 23 -0.74 1.32 -6.87
C VAL A 23 0.57 0.82 -6.29
N ARG A 24 1.29 1.71 -5.64
CA ARG A 24 2.57 1.38 -5.05
C ARG A 24 2.43 1.40 -3.53
N ILE A 25 2.80 0.31 -2.91
CA ILE A 25 2.78 0.19 -1.46
C ILE A 25 4.21 0.04 -0.99
N GLU A 26 4.64 0.94 -0.12
CA GLU A 26 5.99 0.95 0.41
C GLU A 26 5.94 0.68 1.90
N LEU A 27 6.69 -0.32 2.32
CA LEU A 27 6.79 -0.71 3.72
C LEU A 27 8.20 -0.44 4.21
N SER A 28 8.31 0.17 5.36
CA SER A 28 9.59 0.40 5.99
C SER A 28 9.53 0.05 7.46
N SER A 29 10.63 -0.44 7.99
CA SER A 29 10.72 -0.71 9.41
C SER A 29 11.85 0.12 10.00
N SER A 30 11.60 0.72 11.14
CA SER A 30 12.61 1.41 11.92
C SER A 30 13.13 0.49 12.99
N GLY A 31 14.41 0.64 13.36
CA GLY A 31 15.00 -0.19 14.37
C GLY A 31 16.49 -0.33 14.15
N TYR A 32 17.06 -1.37 14.71
CA TYR A 32 18.49 -1.58 14.63
C TYR A 32 18.96 -1.77 13.19
N ARG A 33 18.14 -2.43 12.36
CA ARG A 33 18.42 -2.57 10.93
C ARG A 33 17.16 -2.19 10.15
N PRO A 34 17.08 -0.93 9.72
CA PRO A 34 15.91 -0.51 8.95
C PRO A 34 15.81 -1.29 7.64
N LYS A 35 14.60 -1.72 7.31
CA LYS A 35 14.32 -2.42 6.08
C LYS A 35 13.29 -1.66 5.28
N TYR A 36 13.43 -1.74 3.97
CA TYR A 36 12.54 -1.06 3.05
C TYR A 36 12.11 -2.04 1.97
N VAL A 37 10.82 -2.14 1.75
CA VAL A 37 10.25 -2.99 0.70
C VAL A 37 9.17 -2.20 -0.01
N ALA A 38 9.18 -2.25 -1.32
CA ALA A 38 8.16 -1.61 -2.13
C ALA A 38 7.57 -2.62 -3.10
N ILE A 39 6.25 -2.61 -3.25
CA ILE A 39 5.57 -3.43 -4.22
C ILE A 39 4.69 -2.54 -5.09
N ALA A 40 4.48 -2.97 -6.33
CA ALA A 40 3.59 -2.28 -7.25
C ALA A 40 2.50 -3.24 -7.69
N ILE A 41 1.24 -2.79 -7.61
CA ILE A 41 0.09 -3.59 -7.98
C ILE A 41 -0.54 -2.97 -9.22
N GLU A 42 -0.50 -3.67 -10.32
CA GLU A 42 -1.07 -3.22 -11.58
C GLU A 42 -2.41 -3.90 -11.88
N ASP A 43 -2.67 -5.01 -11.23
CA ASP A 43 -3.89 -5.79 -11.45
C ASP A 43 -5.00 -5.28 -10.54
N ARG A 44 -6.05 -4.77 -11.16
CA ARG A 44 -7.20 -4.25 -10.44
C ARG A 44 -7.90 -5.31 -9.60
N ASP A 45 -8.00 -6.52 -10.13
CA ASP A 45 -8.65 -7.61 -9.39
C ASP A 45 -7.86 -7.99 -8.15
N GLU A 46 -6.55 -8.01 -8.25
CA GLU A 46 -5.70 -8.28 -7.10
C GLU A 46 -5.83 -7.19 -6.06
N LEU A 47 -5.85 -5.94 -6.50
CA LEU A 47 -6.02 -4.82 -5.58
C LEU A 47 -7.35 -4.92 -4.85
N GLU A 48 -8.40 -5.31 -5.56
CA GLU A 48 -9.72 -5.46 -4.95
C GLU A 48 -9.75 -6.55 -3.90
N ARG A 49 -9.04 -7.64 -4.14
CA ARG A 49 -8.91 -8.72 -3.16
C ARG A 49 -8.17 -8.26 -1.90
N ILE A 50 -7.16 -7.43 -2.09
CA ILE A 50 -6.43 -6.87 -0.96
C ILE A 50 -7.32 -5.95 -0.15
N ILE A 51 -8.11 -5.12 -0.82
CA ILE A 51 -9.04 -4.22 -0.14
C ILE A 51 -10.05 -5.01 0.68
N GLN A 52 -10.60 -6.07 0.12
CA GLN A 52 -11.56 -6.91 0.83
C GLN A 52 -10.93 -7.59 2.04
N ALA A 53 -9.70 -8.09 1.88
CA ALA A 53 -8.99 -8.72 2.97
C ALA A 53 -8.71 -7.73 4.11
N LEU A 54 -8.35 -6.50 3.76
CA LEU A 54 -8.09 -5.48 4.77
C LEU A 54 -9.37 -5.07 5.49
N GLN A 55 -10.49 -5.00 4.79
CA GLN A 55 -11.76 -4.70 5.42
C GLN A 55 -12.17 -5.80 6.41
N GLU A 56 -11.94 -7.05 6.04
CA GLU A 56 -12.23 -8.17 6.92
C GLU A 56 -11.31 -8.16 8.14
N ALA A 57 -10.05 -7.86 7.94
CA ALA A 57 -9.10 -7.74 9.05
C ALA A 57 -9.50 -6.62 10.01
N ARG A 58 -10.00 -5.52 9.47
CA ARG A 58 -10.48 -4.41 10.29
C ARG A 58 -11.62 -4.85 11.20
N SER A 59 -12.52 -5.68 10.69
CA SER A 59 -13.62 -6.22 11.50
C SER A 59 -13.09 -7.05 12.66
N SER A 60 -11.98 -7.73 12.48
CA SER A 60 -11.37 -8.53 13.54
C SER A 60 -10.74 -7.69 14.63
N LEU A 61 -10.38 -6.43 14.33
CA LEU A 61 -9.80 -5.53 15.31
C LEU A 61 -10.82 -4.76 16.14
N ALA A 62 -12.06 -4.79 15.73
CA ALA A 62 -13.13 -4.05 16.39
C ALA A 62 -13.52 -4.64 17.73
#